data_43cc07dd81d6d880bfc1c7da87d47583
#
_entry.id   43cc07dd81d6d880bfc1c7da87d47583
#
_cell.length_a   1.000
_cell.length_b   1.000
_cell.length_c   1.000
_cell.angle_alpha   90.00
_cell.angle_beta   90.00
_cell.angle_gamma   90.00
#
_symmetry.space_group_name_H-M   'P 1'
#
loop_
_entity.id
_entity.type
_entity.pdbx_description
1 polymer ?
#
loop_
_entity_poly.entity_id
_entity_poly.type
_entity_poly.pdbx_seq_one_letter_code
_entity_poly.pdbx_strand_id
1 'polypeptide(L)'
;FKPVDDLYRSLKVGPYQYLREWSVKRVLTEFWPAFLIVILGIVGLVVHSWRAQKLVDRATTRLLAAEESRRRTLEKSRELAEKIEAQQKINLVGQLSSMFAHEMNQPLAACKYFVDGLKALRKQKRVPDEEMLDFSLGQMEHELKRASQIVNKVRDYSKKTVTREARVDLTSIVQEITQTLKVKFNNTVVVDVRCAPDVDVEGDPVETEILFWNLLKNAMEESQKVECPKVWVVLKTDEDSAILTVENSGRKLSAEDVAKLGTQTFKSEKSEGLGLGLVVVRSILEAMNGAIQYAPRDQGGLKVTVRLKRKI
;
A
#
# COMPACT_ATOMS: atom_id res chain seq x y z
N PHE A 1 21.35 54.67 -106.59
CA PHE A 1 21.41 54.58 -105.19
C PHE A 1 20.33 53.59 -104.60
N LYS A 2 19.89 52.63 -105.38
CA LYS A 2 19.01 51.54 -104.94
C LYS A 2 19.66 50.47 -104.00
N PRO A 3 20.97 50.23 -104.00
CA PRO A 3 21.52 49.15 -103.16
C PRO A 3 21.59 49.45 -101.66
N VAL A 4 21.58 50.71 -101.25
CA VAL A 4 21.73 51.05 -99.84
C VAL A 4 20.39 50.93 -99.09
N ASP A 5 19.26 51.20 -99.82
CA ASP A 5 17.93 51.04 -99.20
C ASP A 5 17.55 49.56 -99.04
N ASP A 6 18.01 48.70 -99.91
CA ASP A 6 17.78 47.26 -99.76
C ASP A 6 18.66 46.66 -98.64
N LEU A 7 19.87 47.19 -98.44
CA LEU A 7 20.74 46.80 -97.36
C LEU A 7 20.17 47.27 -96.03
N TYR A 8 19.58 48.48 -96.02
CA TYR A 8 18.93 48.98 -94.77
C TYR A 8 17.64 48.26 -94.47
N ARG A 9 16.91 47.77 -95.49
CA ARG A 9 15.75 46.90 -95.31
C ARG A 9 16.16 45.50 -94.82
N SER A 10 17.24 44.93 -95.32
CA SER A 10 17.75 43.66 -94.92
C SER A 10 18.34 43.70 -93.47
N LEU A 11 18.98 44.82 -93.14
CA LEU A 11 19.46 45.05 -91.77
C LEU A 11 18.33 45.34 -90.78
N LYS A 12 17.17 45.75 -91.22
CA LYS A 12 15.99 45.97 -90.39
C LYS A 12 15.25 44.66 -90.05
N VAL A 13 15.58 43.56 -90.73
CA VAL A 13 15.04 42.21 -90.47
C VAL A 13 15.98 41.39 -89.55
N GLY A 14 16.97 42.06 -88.96
CA GLY A 14 17.82 41.44 -87.97
C GLY A 14 17.12 41.21 -86.57
N PRO A 15 17.82 40.64 -85.62
CA PRO A 15 17.26 40.14 -84.34
C PRO A 15 16.43 41.17 -83.56
N TYR A 16 16.46 42.49 -83.92
CA TYR A 16 15.59 43.51 -83.28
C TYR A 16 14.11 43.39 -83.64
N GLN A 17 13.72 42.73 -84.76
CA GLN A 17 12.29 42.47 -85.04
C GLN A 17 11.76 41.37 -84.16
N TYR A 18 12.55 40.43 -83.75
CA TYR A 18 12.18 39.43 -82.73
C TYR A 18 11.91 40.07 -81.36
N LEU A 19 12.70 41.05 -80.99
CA LEU A 19 12.52 41.78 -79.71
C LEU A 19 11.32 42.76 -79.78
N ARG A 20 11.00 43.26 -80.95
CA ARG A 20 9.87 44.21 -81.13
C ARG A 20 8.50 43.53 -81.24
N GLU A 21 8.49 42.23 -81.53
CA GLU A 21 7.26 41.44 -81.62
C GLU A 21 6.81 40.87 -80.31
N TRP A 22 7.65 40.93 -79.24
CA TRP A 22 7.29 40.55 -77.88
C TRP A 22 6.54 41.72 -77.20
N SER A 23 5.34 42.03 -77.67
CA SER A 23 4.48 42.96 -76.98
C SER A 23 3.86 42.22 -75.74
N VAL A 24 3.70 42.92 -74.59
CA VAL A 24 3.05 42.41 -73.40
C VAL A 24 1.75 41.68 -73.78
N LYS A 25 1.05 42.16 -74.80
CA LYS A 25 -0.23 41.59 -75.27
C LYS A 25 -0.04 40.20 -75.84
N ARG A 26 1.05 39.96 -76.64
CA ARG A 26 1.35 38.64 -77.23
C ARG A 26 1.84 37.63 -76.20
N VAL A 27 2.65 38.06 -75.24
CA VAL A 27 3.07 37.25 -74.15
C VAL A 27 1.82 36.83 -73.27
N LEU A 28 0.93 37.75 -73.05
CA LEU A 28 -0.30 37.43 -72.36
C LEU A 28 -1.24 36.49 -73.09
N THR A 29 -1.29 36.59 -74.49
CA THR A 29 -2.20 35.74 -75.27
C THR A 29 -1.61 34.36 -75.57
N GLU A 30 -0.30 34.24 -75.84
CA GLU A 30 0.33 32.94 -76.06
C GLU A 30 0.63 32.12 -74.80
N PHE A 31 1.01 32.79 -73.75
CA PHE A 31 1.40 32.11 -72.51
C PHE A 31 0.31 32.11 -71.41
N TRP A 32 -0.90 32.67 -71.67
CA TRP A 32 -1.98 32.67 -70.68
C TRP A 32 -2.32 31.26 -70.10
N PRO A 33 -2.26 30.14 -70.88
CA PRO A 33 -2.51 28.81 -70.32
C PRO A 33 -1.44 28.40 -69.24
N ALA A 34 -0.16 28.77 -69.51
CA ALA A 34 0.93 28.52 -68.60
C ALA A 34 0.75 29.34 -67.31
N PHE A 35 0.36 30.61 -67.41
CA PHE A 35 0.02 31.44 -66.24
C PHE A 35 -1.16 30.85 -65.43
N LEU A 36 -2.17 30.36 -66.13
CA LEU A 36 -3.33 29.72 -65.49
C LEU A 36 -2.91 28.47 -64.71
N ILE A 37 -2.06 27.61 -65.27
CA ILE A 37 -1.55 26.40 -64.59
C ILE A 37 -0.76 26.78 -63.37
N VAL A 38 0.10 27.81 -63.43
CA VAL A 38 0.88 28.27 -62.28
C VAL A 38 -0.04 28.83 -61.18
N ILE A 39 -1.02 29.64 -61.57
CA ILE A 39 -2.00 30.17 -60.62
C ILE A 39 -2.80 29.05 -59.95
N LEU A 40 -3.28 28.07 -60.72
CA LEU A 40 -3.99 26.90 -60.19
C LEU A 40 -3.09 26.07 -59.28
N GLY A 41 -1.81 25.91 -59.62
CA GLY A 41 -0.81 25.26 -58.75
C GLY A 41 -0.61 25.99 -57.45
N ILE A 42 -0.47 27.32 -57.48
CA ILE A 42 -0.34 28.15 -56.28
C ILE A 42 -1.60 28.05 -55.40
N VAL A 43 -2.78 28.19 -56.03
CA VAL A 43 -4.06 28.04 -55.30
C VAL A 43 -4.19 26.63 -54.67
N GLY A 44 -3.81 25.60 -55.44
CA GLY A 44 -3.77 24.23 -54.93
C GLY A 44 -2.86 24.04 -53.70
N LEU A 45 -1.64 24.61 -53.78
CA LEU A 45 -0.70 24.60 -52.66
C LEU A 45 -1.22 25.38 -51.44
N VAL A 46 -1.82 26.56 -51.66
CA VAL A 46 -2.43 27.33 -50.53
C VAL A 46 -3.58 26.58 -49.90
N VAL A 47 -4.48 26.00 -50.69
CA VAL A 47 -5.59 25.21 -50.18
C VAL A 47 -5.09 23.97 -49.44
N HIS A 48 -4.07 23.29 -49.98
CA HIS A 48 -3.45 22.14 -49.33
C HIS A 48 -2.79 22.52 -47.99
N SER A 49 -2.01 23.60 -47.97
CA SER A 49 -1.38 24.14 -46.79
C SER A 49 -2.43 24.52 -45.73
N TRP A 50 -3.47 25.21 -46.14
CA TRP A 50 -4.56 25.59 -45.22
C TRP A 50 -5.30 24.36 -44.64
N ARG A 51 -5.57 23.33 -45.47
CA ARG A 51 -6.14 22.06 -44.98
C ARG A 51 -5.22 21.34 -44.01
N ALA A 52 -3.93 21.28 -44.31
CA ALA A 52 -2.92 20.67 -43.47
C ALA A 52 -2.85 21.37 -42.11
N GLN A 53 -2.77 22.69 -42.09
CA GLN A 53 -2.79 23.48 -40.85
C GLN A 53 -4.06 23.21 -40.03
N LYS A 54 -5.23 23.21 -40.67
CA LYS A 54 -6.51 22.94 -39.98
C LYS A 54 -6.59 21.52 -39.42
N LEU A 55 -5.94 20.54 -40.02
CA LEU A 55 -5.83 19.17 -39.49
C LEU A 55 -4.89 19.12 -38.27
N VAL A 56 -3.75 19.79 -38.36
CA VAL A 56 -2.80 19.92 -37.25
C VAL A 56 -3.45 20.60 -36.05
N ASP A 57 -4.12 21.74 -36.27
CA ASP A 57 -4.81 22.46 -35.18
C ASP A 57 -5.90 21.61 -34.50
N ARG A 58 -6.65 20.84 -35.30
CA ARG A 58 -7.64 19.90 -34.73
C ARG A 58 -7.01 18.76 -33.97
N ALA A 59 -5.88 18.24 -34.43
CA ALA A 59 -5.15 17.18 -33.77
C ALA A 59 -4.53 17.68 -32.46
N THR A 60 -3.91 18.86 -32.48
CA THR A 60 -3.30 19.47 -31.27
C THR A 60 -4.34 19.81 -30.23
N THR A 61 -5.48 20.40 -30.62
CA THR A 61 -6.57 20.69 -29.66
C THR A 61 -7.14 19.41 -29.04
N ARG A 62 -7.29 18.33 -29.82
CA ARG A 62 -7.73 17.03 -29.29
C ARG A 62 -6.71 16.41 -28.34
N LEU A 63 -5.42 16.49 -28.66
CA LEU A 63 -4.35 15.98 -27.79
C LEU A 63 -4.30 16.76 -26.47
N LEU A 64 -4.36 18.08 -26.52
CA LEU A 64 -4.39 18.91 -25.32
C LEU A 64 -5.62 18.62 -24.44
N ALA A 65 -6.80 18.48 -25.04
CA ALA A 65 -8.03 18.14 -24.30
C ALA A 65 -7.94 16.72 -23.68
N ALA A 66 -7.35 15.76 -24.39
CA ALA A 66 -7.13 14.41 -23.88
C ALA A 66 -6.12 14.38 -22.73
N GLU A 67 -5.03 15.16 -22.85
CA GLU A 67 -4.01 15.28 -21.81
C GLU A 67 -4.58 15.94 -20.55
N GLU A 68 -5.35 17.00 -20.71
CA GLU A 68 -6.04 17.66 -19.57
C GLU A 68 -7.06 16.74 -18.88
N SER A 69 -7.83 15.99 -19.66
CA SER A 69 -8.76 14.97 -19.14
C SER A 69 -8.01 13.88 -18.37
N ARG A 70 -6.91 13.37 -18.92
CA ARG A 70 -6.05 12.38 -18.27
C ARG A 70 -5.46 12.92 -16.96
N ARG A 71 -4.98 14.17 -16.97
CA ARG A 71 -4.43 14.81 -15.77
C ARG A 71 -5.49 14.95 -14.69
N ARG A 72 -6.69 15.42 -15.02
CA ARG A 72 -7.81 15.52 -14.07
C ARG A 72 -8.22 14.15 -13.51
N THR A 73 -8.18 13.10 -14.34
CA THR A 73 -8.47 11.73 -13.88
C THR A 73 -7.40 11.23 -12.91
N LEU A 74 -6.12 11.52 -13.19
CA LEU A 74 -5.02 11.15 -12.29
C LEU A 74 -5.08 11.92 -10.96
N GLU A 75 -5.40 13.20 -10.98
CA GLU A 75 -5.57 14.01 -9.77
C GLU A 75 -6.73 13.48 -8.90
N LYS A 76 -7.88 13.17 -9.51
CA LYS A 76 -9.00 12.54 -8.81
C LYS A 76 -8.67 11.16 -8.25
N SER A 77 -7.93 10.36 -9.02
CA SER A 77 -7.49 9.04 -8.56
C SER A 77 -6.56 9.12 -7.35
N ARG A 78 -5.64 10.10 -7.33
CA ARG A 78 -4.78 10.36 -6.17
C ARG A 78 -5.59 10.81 -4.95
N GLU A 79 -6.50 11.76 -5.14
CA GLU A 79 -7.37 12.24 -4.05
C GLU A 79 -8.23 11.10 -3.45
N LEU A 80 -8.76 10.24 -4.31
CA LEU A 80 -9.52 9.06 -3.87
C LEU A 80 -8.62 8.05 -3.14
N ALA A 81 -7.40 7.81 -3.62
CA ALA A 81 -6.45 6.93 -2.96
C ALA A 81 -6.10 7.43 -1.55
N GLU A 82 -5.83 8.74 -1.41
CA GLU A 82 -5.56 9.36 -0.11
C GLU A 82 -6.77 9.26 0.85
N LYS A 83 -8.00 9.47 0.34
CA LYS A 83 -9.22 9.30 1.13
C LYS A 83 -9.45 7.86 1.57
N ILE A 84 -9.22 6.90 0.69
CA ILE A 84 -9.33 5.46 1.01
C ILE A 84 -8.29 5.10 2.07
N GLU A 85 -7.06 5.56 1.93
CA GLU A 85 -6.00 5.33 2.91
C GLU A 85 -6.34 5.92 4.28
N ALA A 86 -6.80 7.16 4.33
CA ALA A 86 -7.27 7.78 5.56
C ALA A 86 -8.44 7.01 6.21
N GLN A 87 -9.39 6.55 5.40
CA GLN A 87 -10.53 5.76 5.88
C GLN A 87 -10.11 4.38 6.39
N GLN A 88 -9.18 3.71 5.72
CA GLN A 88 -8.60 2.45 6.17
C GLN A 88 -7.89 2.61 7.52
N LYS A 89 -7.13 3.71 7.69
CA LYS A 89 -6.45 4.04 8.95
C LYS A 89 -7.45 4.27 10.08
N ILE A 90 -8.54 5.00 9.83
CA ILE A 90 -9.61 5.22 10.83
C ILE A 90 -10.27 3.89 11.20
N ASN A 91 -10.58 3.04 10.22
CA ASN A 91 -11.18 1.73 10.46
C ASN A 91 -10.25 0.82 11.26
N LEU A 92 -8.95 0.82 10.94
CA LEU A 92 -7.95 0.06 11.68
C LEU A 92 -7.81 0.55 13.11
N VAL A 93 -7.77 1.88 13.35
CA VAL A 93 -7.78 2.47 14.71
C VAL A 93 -9.05 2.08 15.46
N GLY A 94 -10.22 2.08 14.80
CA GLY A 94 -11.47 1.62 15.41
C GLY A 94 -11.43 0.15 15.86
N GLN A 95 -10.88 -0.73 15.02
CA GLN A 95 -10.70 -2.15 15.34
C GLN A 95 -9.64 -2.36 16.42
N LEU A 96 -8.54 -1.63 16.36
CA LEU A 96 -7.49 -1.64 17.37
C LEU A 96 -7.98 -1.06 18.70
N SER A 97 -8.92 -0.10 18.71
CA SER A 97 -9.47 0.50 19.93
C SER A 97 -10.08 -0.53 20.85
N SER A 98 -10.76 -1.54 20.32
CA SER A 98 -11.31 -2.63 21.14
C SER A 98 -10.21 -3.53 21.73
N MET A 99 -9.17 -3.81 20.95
CA MET A 99 -8.02 -4.58 21.44
C MET A 99 -7.24 -3.78 22.51
N PHE A 100 -7.01 -2.49 22.26
CA PHE A 100 -6.35 -1.61 23.22
C PHE A 100 -7.16 -1.41 24.48
N ALA A 101 -8.49 -1.26 24.37
CA ALA A 101 -9.36 -1.21 25.56
C ALA A 101 -9.25 -2.48 26.40
N HIS A 102 -9.19 -3.66 25.77
CA HIS A 102 -8.97 -4.92 26.48
C HIS A 102 -7.59 -4.99 27.11
N GLU A 103 -6.54 -4.64 26.41
CA GLU A 103 -5.16 -4.62 26.93
C GLU A 103 -4.95 -3.57 28.03
N MET A 104 -5.64 -2.43 27.95
CA MET A 104 -5.65 -1.40 28.99
C MET A 104 -6.44 -1.85 30.24
N ASN A 105 -7.56 -2.55 30.05
CA ASN A 105 -8.35 -3.03 31.16
C ASN A 105 -7.61 -4.08 32.03
N GLN A 106 -6.67 -4.85 31.44
CA GLN A 106 -5.88 -5.84 32.17
C GLN A 106 -5.02 -5.20 33.28
N PRO A 107 -4.08 -4.26 32.99
CA PRO A 107 -3.27 -3.63 34.02
C PRO A 107 -4.12 -2.82 35.03
N LEU A 108 -5.21 -2.19 34.57
CA LEU A 108 -6.11 -1.45 35.42
C LEU A 108 -6.86 -2.40 36.39
N ALA A 109 -7.29 -3.58 35.91
CA ALA A 109 -7.92 -4.59 36.75
C ALA A 109 -6.93 -5.15 37.79
N ALA A 110 -5.66 -5.38 37.37
CA ALA A 110 -4.61 -5.79 38.32
C ALA A 110 -4.35 -4.73 39.38
N CYS A 111 -4.20 -3.47 39.05
CA CYS A 111 -4.08 -2.37 39.98
C CYS A 111 -5.29 -2.33 40.96
N LYS A 112 -6.51 -2.47 40.43
CA LYS A 112 -7.72 -2.49 41.19
C LYS A 112 -7.73 -3.66 42.20
N TYR A 113 -7.27 -4.85 41.78
CA TYR A 113 -7.17 -6.02 42.65
C TYR A 113 -6.27 -5.74 43.87
N PHE A 114 -5.09 -5.17 43.69
CA PHE A 114 -4.19 -4.80 44.77
C PHE A 114 -4.82 -3.74 45.69
N VAL A 115 -5.45 -2.71 45.11
CA VAL A 115 -6.17 -1.69 45.90
C VAL A 115 -7.31 -2.29 46.72
N ASP A 116 -8.12 -3.17 46.13
CA ASP A 116 -9.25 -3.81 46.82
C ASP A 116 -8.76 -4.77 47.92
N GLY A 117 -7.63 -5.47 47.70
CA GLY A 117 -6.96 -6.28 48.70
C GLY A 117 -6.51 -5.46 49.90
N LEU A 118 -5.82 -4.35 49.69
CA LEU A 118 -5.40 -3.42 50.76
C LEU A 118 -6.59 -2.82 51.51
N LYS A 119 -7.67 -2.46 50.81
CA LYS A 119 -8.93 -1.99 51.46
C LYS A 119 -9.59 -3.08 52.31
N ALA A 120 -9.58 -4.34 51.87
CA ALA A 120 -10.14 -5.46 52.61
C ALA A 120 -9.37 -5.70 53.91
N LEU A 121 -8.05 -5.65 53.91
CA LEU A 121 -7.23 -5.73 55.12
C LEU A 121 -7.54 -4.60 56.07
N ARG A 122 -7.64 -3.37 55.60
CA ARG A 122 -8.03 -2.22 56.44
C ARG A 122 -9.41 -2.39 57.06
N LYS A 123 -10.40 -2.90 56.30
CA LYS A 123 -11.75 -3.16 56.82
C LYS A 123 -11.75 -4.21 57.92
N GLN A 124 -10.85 -5.20 57.86
CA GLN A 124 -10.64 -6.21 58.89
C GLN A 124 -9.77 -5.71 60.05
N LYS A 125 -9.40 -4.42 60.09
CA LYS A 125 -8.49 -3.81 61.08
C LYS A 125 -7.10 -4.50 61.11
N ARG A 126 -6.72 -5.15 60.03
CA ARG A 126 -5.36 -5.70 59.84
C ARG A 126 -4.50 -4.67 59.14
N VAL A 127 -3.30 -4.44 59.69
CA VAL A 127 -2.30 -3.60 59.05
C VAL A 127 -1.44 -4.53 58.19
N PRO A 128 -1.30 -4.26 56.84
CA PRO A 128 -0.36 -5.00 56.03
C PRO A 128 1.05 -4.77 56.58
N ASP A 129 1.90 -5.79 56.55
CA ASP A 129 3.31 -5.63 56.82
C ASP A 129 3.99 -4.82 55.72
N GLU A 130 5.20 -4.32 55.99
CA GLU A 130 5.94 -3.45 55.09
C GLU A 130 6.27 -4.17 53.79
N GLU A 131 6.62 -5.45 53.84
CA GLU A 131 6.94 -6.29 52.69
C GLU A 131 5.72 -6.47 51.75
N MET A 132 4.53 -6.72 52.30
CA MET A 132 3.28 -6.85 51.56
C MET A 132 2.87 -5.50 50.89
N LEU A 133 3.09 -4.40 51.62
CA LEU A 133 2.79 -3.07 51.12
C LEU A 133 3.71 -2.73 49.94
N ASP A 134 5.01 -2.91 50.14
CA ASP A 134 6.02 -2.66 49.10
C ASP A 134 5.79 -3.55 47.87
N PHE A 135 5.52 -4.83 48.05
CA PHE A 135 5.15 -5.73 46.97
C PHE A 135 3.91 -5.23 46.21
N SER A 136 2.86 -4.85 46.91
CA SER A 136 1.60 -4.40 46.30
C SER A 136 1.80 -3.09 45.49
N LEU A 137 2.55 -2.13 46.08
CA LEU A 137 2.86 -0.87 45.44
C LEU A 137 3.77 -1.08 44.18
N GLY A 138 4.79 -1.92 44.30
CA GLY A 138 5.68 -2.25 43.16
C GLY A 138 4.94 -2.91 42.02
N GLN A 139 3.99 -3.82 42.31
CA GLN A 139 3.16 -4.43 41.28
C GLN A 139 2.22 -3.41 40.61
N MET A 140 1.62 -2.51 41.39
CA MET A 140 0.79 -1.43 40.82
C MET A 140 1.59 -0.48 39.93
N GLU A 141 2.81 -0.10 40.36
CA GLU A 141 3.70 0.73 39.56
C GLU A 141 4.07 0.04 38.24
N HIS A 142 4.41 -1.25 38.26
CA HIS A 142 4.70 -2.04 37.07
C HIS A 142 3.54 -2.05 36.07
N GLU A 143 2.31 -2.30 36.57
CA GLU A 143 1.11 -2.35 35.73
C GLU A 143 0.73 -0.96 35.17
N LEU A 144 0.93 0.13 35.93
CA LEU A 144 0.72 1.49 35.46
C LEU A 144 1.72 1.86 34.35
N LYS A 145 2.99 1.46 34.50
CA LYS A 145 4.02 1.65 33.47
C LYS A 145 3.65 0.91 32.18
N ARG A 146 3.15 -0.32 32.31
CA ARG A 146 2.64 -1.10 31.20
C ARG A 146 1.46 -0.42 30.51
N ALA A 147 0.48 0.08 31.25
CA ALA A 147 -0.65 0.85 30.72
C ALA A 147 -0.16 2.09 29.93
N SER A 148 0.80 2.82 30.47
CA SER A 148 1.40 3.98 29.81
C SER A 148 2.10 3.62 28.49
N GLN A 149 2.77 2.48 28.43
CA GLN A 149 3.39 1.97 27.20
C GLN A 149 2.35 1.66 26.12
N ILE A 150 1.21 1.05 26.50
CA ILE A 150 0.10 0.79 25.58
C ILE A 150 -0.46 2.10 25.00
N VAL A 151 -0.70 3.11 25.84
CA VAL A 151 -1.19 4.44 25.41
C VAL A 151 -0.20 5.10 24.44
N ASN A 152 1.09 5.03 24.72
CA ASN A 152 2.11 5.61 23.84
C ASN A 152 2.16 4.89 22.48
N LYS A 153 2.09 3.56 22.45
CA LYS A 153 1.99 2.79 21.20
C LYS A 153 0.79 3.21 20.37
N VAL A 154 -0.38 3.39 20.97
CA VAL A 154 -1.61 3.88 20.28
C VAL A 154 -1.40 5.29 19.72
N ARG A 155 -0.84 6.18 20.53
CA ARG A 155 -0.59 7.57 20.13
C ARG A 155 0.41 7.66 18.98
N ASP A 156 1.47 6.87 19.02
CA ASP A 156 2.51 6.85 17.98
C ASP A 156 1.94 6.27 16.67
N TYR A 157 1.09 5.25 16.76
CA TYR A 157 0.34 4.74 15.61
C TYR A 157 -0.58 5.80 14.98
N SER A 158 -1.28 6.59 15.82
CA SER A 158 -2.18 7.65 15.33
C SER A 158 -1.44 8.83 14.69
N LYS A 159 -0.19 9.11 15.10
CA LYS A 159 0.59 10.29 14.65
C LYS A 159 1.51 10.01 13.45
N LYS A 160 1.98 8.78 13.28
CA LYS A 160 2.88 8.47 12.17
C LYS A 160 2.16 8.53 10.84
N THR A 161 2.64 9.40 9.97
CA THR A 161 2.46 9.28 8.53
C THR A 161 3.12 7.93 8.15
N VAL A 162 2.32 6.99 7.64
CA VAL A 162 2.78 5.64 7.31
C VAL A 162 3.91 5.75 6.28
N THR A 163 5.14 5.55 6.72
CA THR A 163 6.27 5.32 5.82
C THR A 163 6.23 3.85 5.41
N ARG A 164 5.37 3.52 4.45
CA ARG A 164 5.17 2.15 3.91
C ARG A 164 6.43 1.54 3.28
N GLU A 165 7.48 2.32 3.12
CA GLU A 165 8.75 1.90 2.50
C GLU A 165 9.88 1.71 3.52
N ALA A 166 9.57 1.66 4.81
CA ALA A 166 10.59 1.40 5.82
C ALA A 166 11.10 -0.05 5.70
N ARG A 167 12.39 -0.22 5.91
CA ARG A 167 13.01 -1.54 6.09
C ARG A 167 12.67 -2.04 7.49
N VAL A 168 12.03 -3.19 7.58
CA VAL A 168 11.61 -3.78 8.85
C VAL A 168 12.31 -5.12 9.03
N ASP A 169 13.13 -5.23 10.07
CA ASP A 169 13.77 -6.48 10.48
C ASP A 169 12.73 -7.44 11.09
N LEU A 170 12.27 -8.35 10.26
CA LEU A 170 11.26 -9.33 10.61
C LEU A 170 11.78 -10.38 11.59
N THR A 171 13.06 -10.73 11.49
CA THR A 171 13.69 -11.70 12.38
C THR A 171 13.68 -11.24 13.82
N SER A 172 14.11 -10.01 14.06
CA SER A 172 14.10 -9.39 15.39
C SER A 172 12.69 -9.26 15.96
N ILE A 173 11.72 -8.77 15.18
CA ILE A 173 10.32 -8.62 15.61
C ILE A 173 9.72 -9.98 16.04
N VAL A 174 9.87 -11.03 15.24
CA VAL A 174 9.31 -12.35 15.54
C VAL A 174 9.93 -12.92 16.81
N GLN A 175 11.25 -12.76 17.02
CA GLN A 175 11.95 -13.25 18.21
C GLN A 175 11.49 -12.48 19.47
N GLU A 176 11.43 -11.15 19.41
CA GLU A 176 11.01 -10.29 20.54
C GLU A 176 9.57 -10.58 20.97
N ILE A 177 8.63 -10.64 20.02
CA ILE A 177 7.23 -10.96 20.30
C ILE A 177 7.11 -12.36 20.90
N THR A 178 7.83 -13.34 20.35
CA THR A 178 7.79 -14.71 20.89
C THR A 178 8.27 -14.76 22.34
N GLN A 179 9.36 -14.08 22.65
CA GLN A 179 9.90 -14.02 24.01
C GLN A 179 8.91 -13.34 24.97
N THR A 180 8.33 -12.22 24.57
CA THR A 180 7.35 -11.48 25.35
C THR A 180 6.10 -12.32 25.64
N LEU A 181 5.60 -13.02 24.61
CA LEU A 181 4.45 -13.91 24.79
C LEU A 181 4.74 -15.14 25.64
N LYS A 182 5.94 -15.75 25.54
CA LYS A 182 6.34 -16.85 26.44
C LYS A 182 6.22 -16.45 27.91
N VAL A 183 6.74 -15.27 28.26
CA VAL A 183 6.63 -14.72 29.63
C VAL A 183 5.16 -14.48 30.00
N LYS A 184 4.39 -13.85 29.12
CA LYS A 184 2.96 -13.56 29.36
C LYS A 184 2.13 -14.82 29.60
N PHE A 185 2.46 -15.92 28.95
CA PHE A 185 1.81 -17.24 29.12
C PHE A 185 2.48 -18.11 30.19
N ASN A 186 3.29 -17.51 31.08
CA ASN A 186 3.98 -18.20 32.18
C ASN A 186 4.76 -19.44 31.74
N ASN A 187 5.29 -19.42 30.52
CA ASN A 187 6.00 -20.54 29.88
C ASN A 187 5.20 -21.85 29.83
N THR A 188 3.86 -21.79 29.90
CA THR A 188 3.00 -22.99 29.85
C THR A 188 2.90 -23.59 28.44
N VAL A 189 3.26 -22.83 27.39
CA VAL A 189 3.25 -23.25 25.99
C VAL A 189 4.68 -23.45 25.51
N VAL A 190 4.97 -24.65 25.00
CA VAL A 190 6.26 -24.93 24.37
C VAL A 190 6.31 -24.25 23.00
N VAL A 191 7.28 -23.37 22.77
CA VAL A 191 7.43 -22.66 21.49
C VAL A 191 8.75 -23.00 20.85
N ASP A 192 8.68 -23.66 19.66
CA ASP A 192 9.83 -23.97 18.81
C ASP A 192 9.94 -22.86 17.74
N VAL A 193 11.05 -22.11 17.77
CA VAL A 193 11.28 -20.97 16.86
C VAL A 193 12.47 -21.24 15.97
N ARG A 194 12.28 -21.15 14.67
CA ARG A 194 13.31 -21.31 13.64
C ARG A 194 13.21 -20.16 12.66
N CYS A 195 14.05 -19.15 12.84
CA CYS A 195 14.08 -17.97 11.98
C CYS A 195 15.36 -17.97 11.13
N ALA A 196 15.20 -17.70 9.83
CA ALA A 196 16.31 -17.31 8.99
C ALA A 196 16.87 -15.96 9.50
N PRO A 197 18.21 -15.76 9.46
CA PRO A 197 18.81 -14.50 9.87
C PRO A 197 18.51 -13.38 8.85
N ASP A 198 18.53 -12.15 9.32
CA ASP A 198 18.52 -10.92 8.50
C ASP A 198 17.41 -10.89 7.45
N VAL A 199 16.17 -11.18 7.86
CA VAL A 199 15.01 -11.13 6.98
C VAL A 199 14.34 -9.78 7.07
N ASP A 200 14.54 -8.96 6.02
CA ASP A 200 13.92 -7.64 5.92
C ASP A 200 12.72 -7.64 4.98
N VAL A 201 11.69 -6.90 5.38
CA VAL A 201 10.49 -6.68 4.56
C VAL A 201 10.18 -5.19 4.41
N GLU A 202 9.41 -4.82 3.40
CA GLU A 202 8.85 -3.50 3.25
C GLU A 202 7.58 -3.37 4.09
N GLY A 203 7.51 -2.37 4.97
CA GLY A 203 6.31 -2.14 5.76
C GLY A 203 6.46 -1.08 6.83
N ASP A 204 5.42 -0.90 7.62
CA ASP A 204 5.47 -0.13 8.86
C ASP A 204 5.86 -1.07 10.01
N PRO A 205 6.90 -0.73 10.82
CA PRO A 205 7.34 -1.58 11.93
C PRO A 205 6.24 -1.87 12.94
N VAL A 206 5.38 -0.88 13.23
CA VAL A 206 4.29 -1.02 14.22
C VAL A 206 3.17 -1.92 13.68
N GLU A 207 2.78 -1.75 12.41
CA GLU A 207 1.81 -2.63 11.75
C GLU A 207 2.33 -4.07 11.70
N THR A 208 3.61 -4.25 11.38
CA THR A 208 4.27 -5.55 11.36
C THR A 208 4.28 -6.19 12.76
N GLU A 209 4.61 -5.44 13.81
CA GLU A 209 4.56 -5.90 15.19
C GLU A 209 3.14 -6.35 15.59
N ILE A 210 2.11 -5.53 15.27
CA ILE A 210 0.70 -5.84 15.55
C ILE A 210 0.25 -7.11 14.83
N LEU A 211 0.64 -7.27 13.56
CA LEU A 211 0.33 -8.46 12.75
C LEU A 211 0.86 -9.74 13.43
N PHE A 212 2.14 -9.76 13.78
CA PHE A 212 2.75 -10.96 14.37
C PHE A 212 2.29 -11.20 15.82
N TRP A 213 2.09 -10.15 16.58
CA TRP A 213 1.49 -10.26 17.91
C TRP A 213 0.14 -10.99 17.88
N ASN A 214 -0.75 -10.59 16.95
CA ASN A 214 -2.06 -11.22 16.82
C ASN A 214 -1.97 -12.68 16.41
N LEU A 215 -1.10 -13.02 15.46
CA LEU A 215 -0.92 -14.39 14.99
C LEU A 215 -0.37 -15.30 16.11
N LEU A 216 0.71 -14.89 16.76
CA LEU A 216 1.37 -15.67 17.79
C LEU A 216 0.51 -15.78 19.06
N LYS A 217 -0.13 -14.70 19.48
CA LYS A 217 -1.07 -14.72 20.61
C LYS A 217 -2.20 -15.71 20.37
N ASN A 218 -2.85 -15.65 19.20
CA ASN A 218 -3.93 -16.57 18.84
C ASN A 218 -3.44 -18.03 18.85
N ALA A 219 -2.27 -18.31 18.31
CA ALA A 219 -1.69 -19.65 18.30
C ALA A 219 -1.44 -20.16 19.72
N MET A 220 -0.93 -19.33 20.63
CA MET A 220 -0.65 -19.71 22.00
C MET A 220 -1.94 -19.92 22.80
N GLU A 221 -2.94 -19.04 22.64
CA GLU A 221 -4.25 -19.18 23.30
C GLU A 221 -4.97 -20.46 22.86
N GLU A 222 -4.94 -20.81 21.59
CA GLU A 222 -5.55 -22.07 21.13
C GLU A 222 -4.78 -23.31 21.58
N SER A 223 -3.44 -23.21 21.69
CA SER A 223 -2.62 -24.31 22.20
C SER A 223 -2.92 -24.62 23.66
N GLN A 224 -3.21 -23.63 24.50
CA GLN A 224 -3.52 -23.87 25.93
C GLN A 224 -4.77 -24.70 26.19
N LYS A 225 -5.58 -24.94 25.16
CA LYS A 225 -6.82 -25.72 25.28
C LYS A 225 -6.61 -27.23 25.16
N VAL A 226 -5.38 -27.67 24.93
CA VAL A 226 -5.02 -29.09 24.80
C VAL A 226 -3.95 -29.49 25.83
N GLU A 227 -3.84 -30.78 26.12
CA GLU A 227 -2.94 -31.31 27.16
C GLU A 227 -1.45 -31.02 26.89
N CYS A 228 -1.03 -30.97 25.62
CA CYS A 228 0.33 -30.69 25.21
C CYS A 228 0.41 -29.39 24.41
N PRO A 229 0.42 -28.21 25.06
CA PRO A 229 0.45 -26.92 24.40
C PRO A 229 1.75 -26.69 23.64
N LYS A 230 1.69 -26.58 22.31
CA LYS A 230 2.87 -26.36 21.51
C LYS A 230 2.60 -25.44 20.30
N VAL A 231 3.53 -24.53 20.06
CA VAL A 231 3.54 -23.61 18.91
C VAL A 231 4.86 -23.75 18.17
N TRP A 232 4.79 -23.76 16.85
CA TRP A 232 5.98 -23.75 15.99
C TRP A 232 5.94 -22.46 15.16
N VAL A 233 7.07 -21.76 15.14
CA VAL A 233 7.26 -20.52 14.40
C VAL A 233 8.45 -20.72 13.46
N VAL A 234 8.20 -20.63 12.17
CA VAL A 234 9.24 -20.81 11.16
C VAL A 234 9.25 -19.63 10.21
N LEU A 235 10.35 -18.88 10.20
CA LEU A 235 10.61 -17.81 9.26
C LEU A 235 11.65 -18.27 8.23
N LYS A 236 11.27 -18.26 6.95
CA LYS A 236 12.11 -18.60 5.82
C LYS A 236 12.08 -17.50 4.78
N THR A 237 13.05 -17.50 3.88
CA THR A 237 13.08 -16.65 2.70
C THR A 237 12.98 -17.48 1.44
N ASP A 238 12.30 -16.94 0.46
CA ASP A 238 12.33 -17.30 -0.95
C ASP A 238 13.00 -16.17 -1.73
N GLU A 239 13.16 -16.27 -3.06
CA GLU A 239 13.86 -15.28 -3.89
C GLU A 239 13.36 -13.84 -3.59
N ASP A 240 12.05 -13.60 -3.63
CA ASP A 240 11.44 -12.28 -3.44
C ASP A 240 10.53 -12.16 -2.21
N SER A 241 10.44 -13.19 -1.38
CA SER A 241 9.46 -13.24 -0.30
C SER A 241 10.06 -13.70 1.03
N ALA A 242 9.57 -13.11 2.11
CA ALA A 242 9.68 -13.62 3.45
C ALA A 242 8.43 -14.44 3.77
N ILE A 243 8.60 -15.66 4.24
CA ILE A 243 7.52 -16.61 4.53
C ILE A 243 7.58 -16.95 6.01
N LEU A 244 6.60 -16.46 6.76
CA LEU A 244 6.40 -16.86 8.15
C LEU A 244 5.30 -17.90 8.24
N THR A 245 5.60 -19.01 8.90
CA THR A 245 4.64 -20.05 9.22
C THR A 245 4.49 -20.14 10.73
N VAL A 246 3.28 -20.04 11.21
CA VAL A 246 2.90 -20.24 12.60
C VAL A 246 1.96 -21.42 12.68
N GLU A 247 2.35 -22.45 13.41
CA GLU A 247 1.53 -23.63 13.65
C GLU A 247 1.27 -23.78 15.15
N ASN A 248 0.08 -24.22 15.50
CA ASN A 248 -0.27 -24.49 16.89
C ASN A 248 -0.87 -25.88 17.06
N SER A 249 -0.62 -26.52 18.21
CA SER A 249 -1.44 -27.63 18.67
C SER A 249 -2.84 -27.13 19.02
N GLY A 250 -3.86 -27.95 18.82
CA GLY A 250 -5.22 -27.54 19.07
C GLY A 250 -6.24 -28.60 18.68
N ARG A 251 -7.51 -28.27 18.75
CA ARG A 251 -8.58 -29.15 18.28
C ARG A 251 -8.43 -29.43 16.77
N LYS A 252 -8.89 -30.58 16.34
CA LYS A 252 -8.94 -30.91 14.92
C LYS A 252 -9.96 -30.02 14.22
N LEU A 253 -9.52 -29.31 13.18
CA LEU A 253 -10.34 -28.39 12.37
C LEU A 253 -10.71 -29.08 11.06
N SER A 254 -11.95 -28.86 10.61
CA SER A 254 -12.37 -29.26 9.28
C SER A 254 -11.92 -28.25 8.21
N ALA A 255 -11.90 -28.67 6.94
CA ALA A 255 -11.60 -27.75 5.84
C ALA A 255 -12.63 -26.61 5.76
N GLU A 256 -13.90 -26.87 6.14
CA GLU A 256 -14.96 -25.86 6.19
C GLU A 256 -14.72 -24.85 7.31
N ASP A 257 -14.24 -25.29 8.49
CA ASP A 257 -13.87 -24.38 9.59
C ASP A 257 -12.75 -23.43 9.18
N VAL A 258 -11.75 -23.98 8.48
CA VAL A 258 -10.59 -23.22 8.00
C VAL A 258 -11.02 -22.23 6.89
N ALA A 259 -11.88 -22.62 5.97
CA ALA A 259 -12.37 -21.73 4.90
C ALA A 259 -13.17 -20.53 5.44
N LYS A 260 -13.76 -20.65 6.62
CA LYS A 260 -14.47 -19.56 7.28
C LYS A 260 -13.51 -18.60 8.03
N LEU A 261 -12.27 -19.01 8.29
CA LEU A 261 -11.29 -18.13 8.96
C LEU A 261 -10.95 -16.94 8.07
N GLY A 262 -11.08 -15.73 8.61
CA GLY A 262 -10.77 -14.48 7.91
C GLY A 262 -11.83 -13.96 6.94
N THR A 263 -12.94 -14.67 6.69
CA THR A 263 -14.03 -14.21 5.80
C THR A 263 -15.24 -13.64 6.53
N GLN A 264 -15.43 -13.99 7.80
CA GLN A 264 -16.50 -13.46 8.64
C GLN A 264 -15.95 -13.05 9.99
N THR A 265 -16.58 -12.06 10.64
CA THR A 265 -16.46 -11.87 12.07
C THR A 265 -16.91 -13.16 12.75
N PHE A 266 -15.98 -14.07 13.00
CA PHE A 266 -16.27 -15.24 13.81
C PHE A 266 -16.74 -14.71 15.17
N LYS A 267 -18.02 -14.91 15.49
CA LYS A 267 -18.43 -14.93 16.89
C LYS A 267 -17.65 -16.08 17.51
N SER A 268 -16.49 -15.76 18.05
CA SER A 268 -15.73 -16.67 18.89
C SER A 268 -16.70 -17.03 20.03
N GLU A 269 -16.86 -18.31 20.30
CA GLU A 269 -17.51 -18.78 21.54
C GLU A 269 -16.76 -18.32 22.79
N LYS A 270 -15.64 -17.59 22.60
CA LYS A 270 -14.92 -16.90 23.66
C LYS A 270 -15.77 -15.74 24.15
N SER A 271 -16.21 -15.81 25.38
CA SER A 271 -16.83 -14.71 26.12
C SER A 271 -15.95 -13.46 26.25
N GLU A 272 -14.69 -13.48 25.79
CA GLU A 272 -13.69 -12.42 25.95
C GLU A 272 -12.97 -11.97 24.67
N GLY A 273 -13.22 -12.60 23.49
CA GLY A 273 -12.54 -12.22 22.25
C GLY A 273 -13.51 -11.83 21.13
N LEU A 274 -13.44 -10.59 20.66
CA LEU A 274 -14.30 -10.05 19.59
C LEU A 274 -14.04 -10.66 18.20
N GLY A 275 -13.15 -11.66 18.07
CA GLY A 275 -12.79 -12.25 16.77
C GLY A 275 -12.08 -11.30 15.79
N LEU A 276 -11.66 -10.13 16.27
CA LEU A 276 -11.09 -9.05 15.45
C LEU A 276 -9.63 -9.26 15.08
N GLY A 277 -8.89 -10.12 15.79
CA GLY A 277 -7.43 -10.28 15.57
C GLY A 277 -7.06 -10.69 14.14
N LEU A 278 -7.81 -11.64 13.55
CA LEU A 278 -7.56 -12.05 12.15
C LEU A 278 -8.02 -11.02 11.13
N VAL A 279 -9.02 -10.20 11.44
CA VAL A 279 -9.46 -9.08 10.59
C VAL A 279 -8.36 -8.02 10.53
N VAL A 280 -7.75 -7.69 11.68
CA VAL A 280 -6.59 -6.77 11.77
C VAL A 280 -5.40 -7.32 10.97
N VAL A 281 -5.07 -8.59 11.16
CA VAL A 281 -4.01 -9.28 10.40
C VAL A 281 -4.22 -9.13 8.90
N ARG A 282 -5.43 -9.35 8.42
CA ARG A 282 -5.78 -9.25 7.00
C ARG A 282 -5.65 -7.83 6.48
N SER A 283 -6.17 -6.86 7.22
CA SER A 283 -6.09 -5.43 6.84
C SER A 283 -4.64 -4.95 6.71
N ILE A 284 -3.77 -5.35 7.66
CA ILE A 284 -2.34 -5.03 7.60
C ILE A 284 -1.66 -5.70 6.40
N LEU A 285 -1.96 -6.98 6.16
CA LEU A 285 -1.40 -7.71 5.02
C LEU A 285 -1.82 -7.13 3.68
N GLU A 286 -3.10 -6.72 3.54
CA GLU A 286 -3.59 -6.02 2.36
C GLU A 286 -2.82 -4.70 2.14
N ALA A 287 -2.56 -3.95 3.22
CA ALA A 287 -1.77 -2.71 3.17
C ALA A 287 -0.30 -2.93 2.79
N MET A 288 0.29 -4.08 3.17
CA MET A 288 1.66 -4.47 2.86
C MET A 288 1.78 -5.28 1.55
N ASN A 289 0.70 -5.43 0.77
CA ASN A 289 0.63 -6.33 -0.39
C ASN A 289 1.08 -7.76 -0.07
N GLY A 290 0.82 -8.21 1.15
CA GLY A 290 1.11 -9.55 1.63
C GLY A 290 -0.04 -10.52 1.39
N ALA A 291 0.22 -11.81 1.62
CA ALA A 291 -0.76 -12.87 1.52
C ALA A 291 -0.81 -13.72 2.79
N ILE A 292 -1.98 -14.26 3.11
CA ILE A 292 -2.18 -15.17 4.23
C ILE A 292 -2.92 -16.42 3.76
N GLN A 293 -2.48 -17.57 4.25
CA GLN A 293 -3.11 -18.86 3.99
C GLN A 293 -3.31 -19.62 5.31
N TYR A 294 -4.42 -20.31 5.40
CA TYR A 294 -4.79 -21.13 6.55
C TYR A 294 -4.91 -22.58 6.12
N ALA A 295 -4.38 -23.51 6.89
CA ALA A 295 -4.51 -24.93 6.66
C ALA A 295 -4.72 -25.66 8.00
N PRO A 296 -5.56 -26.72 8.06
CA PRO A 296 -5.65 -27.57 9.23
C PRO A 296 -4.35 -28.37 9.36
N ARG A 297 -3.96 -28.70 10.60
CA ARG A 297 -2.88 -29.67 10.87
C ARG A 297 -3.46 -31.06 11.05
N ASP A 298 -2.78 -32.07 10.51
CA ASP A 298 -3.21 -33.48 10.60
C ASP A 298 -3.33 -33.97 12.04
N GLN A 299 -2.41 -33.51 12.91
CA GLN A 299 -2.39 -33.83 14.34
C GLN A 299 -3.28 -32.91 15.21
N GLY A 300 -4.13 -32.11 14.59
CA GLY A 300 -4.95 -31.07 15.24
C GLY A 300 -4.24 -29.73 15.36
N GLY A 301 -5.04 -28.66 15.35
CA GLY A 301 -4.58 -27.27 15.36
C GLY A 301 -4.65 -26.63 13.98
N LEU A 302 -4.03 -25.47 13.85
CA LEU A 302 -4.03 -24.62 12.68
C LEU A 302 -2.59 -24.32 12.23
N LYS A 303 -2.41 -24.27 10.93
CA LYS A 303 -1.23 -23.73 10.27
C LYS A 303 -1.58 -22.45 9.56
N VAL A 304 -0.91 -21.35 9.91
CA VAL A 304 -1.05 -20.05 9.27
C VAL A 304 0.25 -19.74 8.56
N THR A 305 0.19 -19.44 7.27
CA THR A 305 1.33 -19.03 6.46
C THR A 305 1.13 -17.62 5.96
N VAL A 306 2.03 -16.72 6.29
CA VAL A 306 2.09 -15.32 5.85
C VAL A 306 3.24 -15.16 4.89
N ARG A 307 2.98 -14.52 3.75
CA ARG A 307 3.98 -14.15 2.75
C ARG A 307 4.03 -12.63 2.63
N LEU A 308 5.21 -12.06 2.79
CA LEU A 308 5.50 -10.64 2.64
C LEU A 308 6.58 -10.44 1.58
N LYS A 309 6.56 -9.30 0.91
CA LYS A 309 7.62 -8.93 -0.04
C LYS A 309 8.90 -8.65 0.72
N ARG A 310 9.98 -9.32 0.33
CA ARG A 310 11.31 -9.11 0.91
C ARG A 310 11.89 -7.81 0.39
N LYS A 311 12.59 -7.08 1.28
CA LYS A 311 13.43 -5.96 0.89
C LYS A 311 14.86 -6.47 0.79
N ILE A 312 15.36 -6.61 -0.42
CA ILE A 312 16.73 -7.03 -0.71
C ILE A 312 17.69 -5.85 -0.54
#